data_9127466070fac1e63da3e72f23bc5842
#
_entry.id   9127466070fac1e63da3e72f23bc5842
#
_cell.length_a   1.000
_cell.length_b   1.000
_cell.length_c   1.000
_cell.angle_alpha   90.00
_cell.angle_beta   90.00
_cell.angle_gamma   90.00
#
_symmetry.space_group_name_H-M   'P 1'
#
loop_
_entity.id
_entity.type
_entity.pdbx_description
1 polymer ?
#
loop_
_entity_poly.entity_id
_entity_poly.type
_entity_poly.pdbx_seq_one_letter_code
_entity_poly.pdbx_strand_id
1 'polypeptide(L)'
;MPNEEVNLSLSDYWEMYKNYFFGGLVILGILGFVFLFIFNRKVKNLRVENPALKTLKKLEQLKNKNLIEKNEYRLFYVELIEICRGYLADNKQIPADILLTEDLIDLMKSKHYISDEEIEVFEKVLTRGDLVKFAKTIPEKNTMESDFDSIKNIIHSTNFNPKTNTDNV
;
A
#
# COMPACT_ATOMS: atom_id res chain seq x y z
N MET A 1 18.44 71.36 -26.23
CA MET A 1 18.30 70.10 -26.88
C MET A 1 17.04 69.43 -26.24
N PRO A 2 15.95 69.27 -26.98
CA PRO A 2 14.75 68.64 -26.39
C PRO A 2 14.99 67.14 -26.26
N ASN A 3 14.66 66.57 -25.09
CA ASN A 3 14.61 65.14 -24.82
C ASN A 3 13.47 64.58 -25.64
N GLU A 4 13.75 63.81 -26.68
CA GLU A 4 12.76 62.95 -27.32
C GLU A 4 12.36 61.83 -26.30
N GLU A 5 11.22 62.01 -25.66
CA GLU A 5 10.58 60.95 -24.96
C GLU A 5 10.14 59.92 -25.99
N VAL A 6 10.86 58.80 -26.04
CA VAL A 6 10.49 57.65 -26.91
C VAL A 6 9.21 57.08 -26.35
N ASN A 7 8.10 57.47 -26.96
CA ASN A 7 6.78 56.96 -26.61
C ASN A 7 6.61 55.57 -27.26
N LEU A 8 7.09 54.55 -26.58
CA LEU A 8 6.97 53.16 -27.03
C LEU A 8 5.47 52.76 -27.09
N SER A 9 5.02 52.46 -28.30
CA SER A 9 3.67 51.96 -28.53
C SER A 9 3.49 50.55 -27.94
N LEU A 10 2.26 50.20 -27.55
CA LEU A 10 1.89 48.84 -27.08
C LEU A 10 2.31 47.75 -28.09
N SER A 11 2.38 48.08 -29.38
CA SER A 11 2.85 47.17 -30.44
C SER A 11 4.33 46.83 -30.31
N ASP A 12 5.16 47.78 -29.85
CA ASP A 12 6.61 47.59 -29.72
C ASP A 12 6.94 46.68 -28.54
N TYR A 13 6.17 46.78 -27.45
CA TYR A 13 6.25 45.85 -26.32
C TYR A 13 5.82 44.44 -26.74
N TRP A 14 4.77 44.28 -27.55
CA TRP A 14 4.34 43.00 -28.06
C TRP A 14 5.40 42.32 -28.92
N GLU A 15 6.04 43.05 -29.84
CA GLU A 15 7.10 42.51 -30.67
C GLU A 15 8.32 42.06 -29.86
N MET A 16 8.66 42.76 -28.80
CA MET A 16 9.79 42.46 -27.94
C MET A 16 9.55 41.20 -27.09
N TYR A 17 8.32 41.00 -26.59
CA TYR A 17 8.02 39.94 -25.63
C TYR A 17 7.30 38.71 -26.23
N LYS A 18 6.83 38.77 -27.49
CA LYS A 18 6.09 37.64 -28.11
C LYS A 18 6.85 36.32 -28.07
N ASN A 19 8.16 36.31 -28.28
CA ASN A 19 8.99 35.11 -28.25
C ASN A 19 9.10 34.50 -26.85
N TYR A 20 9.18 35.32 -25.83
CA TYR A 20 9.19 34.86 -24.43
C TYR A 20 7.82 34.36 -24.00
N PHE A 21 6.74 34.97 -24.49
CA PHE A 21 5.37 34.50 -24.24
C PHE A 21 5.10 33.12 -24.85
N PHE A 22 5.49 32.91 -26.11
CA PHE A 22 5.39 31.61 -26.75
C PHE A 22 6.29 30.58 -26.12
N GLY A 23 7.52 30.96 -25.72
CA GLY A 23 8.44 30.09 -24.95
C GLY A 23 7.84 29.64 -23.61
N GLY A 24 7.25 30.55 -22.86
CA GLY A 24 6.57 30.29 -21.60
C GLY A 24 5.37 29.34 -21.76
N LEU A 25 4.58 29.52 -22.83
CA LEU A 25 3.42 28.68 -23.14
C LEU A 25 3.82 27.24 -23.50
N VAL A 26 4.93 27.06 -24.22
CA VAL A 26 5.49 25.74 -24.53
C VAL A 26 5.98 25.03 -23.25
N ILE A 27 6.69 25.75 -22.37
CA ILE A 27 7.15 25.17 -21.10
C ILE A 27 5.98 24.75 -20.23
N LEU A 28 4.94 25.58 -20.14
CA LEU A 28 3.71 25.26 -19.39
C LEU A 28 2.98 24.04 -19.96
N GLY A 29 2.94 23.90 -21.28
CA GLY A 29 2.40 22.73 -21.97
C GLY A 29 3.18 21.46 -21.66
N ILE A 30 4.52 21.50 -21.64
CA ILE A 30 5.37 20.36 -21.31
C ILE A 30 5.19 19.97 -19.84
N LEU A 31 5.15 20.94 -18.91
CA LEU A 31 4.90 20.67 -17.48
C LEU A 31 3.52 20.06 -17.25
N GLY A 32 2.48 20.58 -17.93
CA GLY A 32 1.13 19.99 -17.90
C GLY A 32 1.10 18.57 -18.44
N PHE A 33 1.78 18.31 -19.56
CA PHE A 33 1.87 16.96 -20.13
C PHE A 33 2.62 15.99 -19.22
N VAL A 34 3.73 16.40 -18.63
CA VAL A 34 4.49 15.60 -17.66
C VAL A 34 3.63 15.32 -16.42
N PHE A 35 2.92 16.32 -15.90
CA PHE A 35 2.01 16.16 -14.77
C PHE A 35 0.88 15.17 -15.10
N LEU A 36 0.21 15.31 -16.25
CA LEU A 36 -0.81 14.37 -16.70
C LEU A 36 -0.25 12.97 -16.93
N PHE A 37 0.97 12.85 -17.46
CA PHE A 37 1.62 11.56 -17.68
C PHE A 37 1.95 10.85 -16.35
N ILE A 38 2.47 11.58 -15.35
CA ILE A 38 2.75 11.04 -14.02
C ILE A 38 1.43 10.71 -13.30
N PHE A 39 0.42 11.57 -13.41
CA PHE A 39 -0.90 11.36 -12.83
C PHE A 39 -1.59 10.15 -13.45
N ASN A 40 -1.57 10.01 -14.77
CA ASN A 40 -2.12 8.84 -15.47
C ASN A 40 -1.35 7.54 -15.16
N ARG A 41 -0.04 7.61 -14.90
CA ARG A 41 0.70 6.43 -14.42
C ARG A 41 0.25 6.00 -13.03
N LYS A 42 0.02 6.95 -12.11
CA LYS A 42 -0.56 6.64 -10.79
C LYS A 42 -1.99 6.08 -10.89
N VAL A 43 -2.81 6.62 -11.77
CA VAL A 43 -4.21 6.17 -11.97
C VAL A 43 -4.29 4.83 -12.71
N LYS A 44 -3.38 4.52 -13.65
CA LYS A 44 -3.35 3.20 -14.32
C LYS A 44 -2.94 2.06 -13.39
N ASN A 45 -2.21 2.35 -12.30
CA ASN A 45 -1.97 1.37 -11.23
C ASN A 45 -3.18 1.17 -10.31
N LEU A 46 -4.24 1.96 -10.47
CA LEU A 46 -5.57 1.75 -9.91
C LEU A 46 -6.47 0.90 -10.83
N ARG A 47 -5.92 -0.03 -11.61
CA ARG A 47 -6.69 -1.24 -11.87
C ARG A 47 -6.96 -1.80 -10.48
N VAL A 48 -8.22 -1.96 -10.13
CA VAL A 48 -8.67 -2.65 -8.91
C VAL A 48 -8.16 -4.09 -9.02
N GLU A 49 -6.84 -4.25 -8.76
CA GLU A 49 -6.26 -5.55 -8.57
C GLU A 49 -6.90 -6.03 -7.28
N ASN A 50 -7.63 -7.14 -7.36
CA ASN A 50 -8.28 -7.72 -6.19
C ASN A 50 -7.28 -7.71 -5.02
N PRO A 51 -7.58 -7.01 -3.90
CA PRO A 51 -6.61 -6.83 -2.82
C PRO A 51 -6.07 -8.17 -2.30
N ALA A 52 -6.90 -9.23 -2.31
CA ALA A 52 -6.48 -10.58 -1.96
C ALA A 52 -5.41 -11.13 -2.92
N LEU A 53 -5.56 -10.92 -4.24
CA LEU A 53 -4.54 -11.33 -5.22
C LEU A 53 -3.22 -10.59 -5.02
N LYS A 54 -3.28 -9.29 -4.72
CA LYS A 54 -2.09 -8.49 -4.39
C LYS A 54 -1.38 -9.06 -3.16
N THR A 55 -2.16 -9.43 -2.14
CA THR A 55 -1.61 -10.02 -0.91
C THR A 55 -1.02 -11.41 -1.16
N LEU A 56 -1.67 -12.27 -1.96
CA LEU A 56 -1.13 -13.56 -2.34
C LEU A 56 0.21 -13.44 -3.08
N LYS A 57 0.36 -12.46 -3.97
CA LYS A 57 1.64 -12.17 -4.63
C LYS A 57 2.73 -11.77 -3.64
N LYS A 58 2.40 -10.95 -2.61
CA LYS A 58 3.35 -10.60 -1.55
C LYS A 58 3.78 -11.82 -0.73
N LEU A 59 2.85 -12.72 -0.39
CA LEU A 59 3.17 -13.99 0.27
C LEU A 59 4.10 -14.85 -0.57
N GLU A 60 3.85 -14.95 -1.88
CA GLU A 60 4.75 -15.69 -2.79
C GLU A 60 6.16 -15.08 -2.82
N GLN A 61 6.25 -13.75 -2.86
CA GLN A 61 7.54 -13.05 -2.77
C GLN A 61 8.26 -13.33 -1.44
N LEU A 62 7.54 -13.34 -0.31
CA LEU A 62 8.09 -13.69 0.99
C LEU A 62 8.62 -15.11 1.00
N LYS A 63 7.86 -16.08 0.48
CA LYS A 63 8.28 -17.47 0.36
C LYS A 63 9.56 -17.63 -0.44
N ASN A 64 9.67 -16.94 -1.58
CA ASN A 64 10.83 -17.02 -2.49
C ASN A 64 12.11 -16.45 -1.86
N LYS A 65 12.03 -15.65 -0.80
CA LYS A 65 13.20 -15.17 -0.06
C LYS A 65 13.89 -16.26 0.76
N ASN A 66 13.18 -17.36 1.06
CA ASN A 66 13.67 -18.50 1.86
C ASN A 66 14.24 -18.07 3.23
N LEU A 67 13.60 -17.11 3.90
CA LEU A 67 14.10 -16.50 5.13
C LEU A 67 14.15 -17.50 6.30
N ILE A 68 13.24 -18.47 6.33
CA ILE A 68 13.20 -19.53 7.34
C ILE A 68 14.46 -20.41 7.21
N GLU A 69 14.81 -20.83 6.00
CA GLU A 69 16.00 -21.66 5.73
C GLU A 69 17.31 -20.89 6.02
N LYS A 70 17.29 -19.57 5.84
CA LYS A 70 18.43 -18.70 6.13
C LYS A 70 18.56 -18.33 7.62
N ASN A 71 17.68 -18.84 8.47
CA ASN A 71 17.58 -18.48 9.90
C ASN A 71 17.30 -16.97 10.14
N GLU A 72 16.71 -16.27 9.16
CA GLU A 72 16.34 -14.85 9.25
C GLU A 72 14.92 -14.69 9.83
N TYR A 73 14.64 -15.32 10.96
CA TYR A 73 13.29 -15.44 11.54
C TYR A 73 12.63 -14.12 11.86
N ARG A 74 13.44 -13.14 12.34
CA ARG A 74 12.93 -11.80 12.65
C ARG A 74 12.44 -11.10 11.37
N LEU A 75 13.20 -11.19 10.28
CA LEU A 75 12.83 -10.59 9.01
C LEU A 75 11.58 -11.26 8.42
N PHE A 76 11.49 -12.59 8.54
CA PHE A 76 10.31 -13.34 8.12
C PHE A 76 9.04 -12.83 8.81
N TYR A 77 9.04 -12.68 10.15
CA TYR A 77 7.85 -12.20 10.86
C TYR A 77 7.59 -10.72 10.64
N VAL A 78 8.60 -9.88 10.47
CA VAL A 78 8.40 -8.47 10.11
C VAL A 78 7.60 -8.36 8.80
N GLU A 79 8.02 -9.09 7.77
CA GLU A 79 7.34 -9.07 6.48
C GLU A 79 5.96 -9.76 6.53
N LEU A 80 5.83 -10.89 7.22
CA LEU A 80 4.56 -11.59 7.36
C LEU A 80 3.52 -10.72 8.08
N ILE A 81 3.90 -10.04 9.18
CA ILE A 81 3.01 -9.10 9.90
C ILE A 81 2.60 -7.95 8.99
N GLU A 82 3.53 -7.37 8.23
CA GLU A 82 3.21 -6.29 7.29
C GLU A 82 2.20 -6.73 6.24
N ILE A 83 2.35 -7.97 5.72
CA ILE A 83 1.41 -8.54 4.78
C ILE A 83 0.04 -8.75 5.42
N CYS A 84 -0.04 -9.29 6.65
CA CYS A 84 -1.29 -9.48 7.39
C CYS A 84 -2.01 -8.16 7.63
N ARG A 85 -1.30 -7.15 8.14
CA ARG A 85 -1.87 -5.82 8.41
C ARG A 85 -2.34 -5.13 7.14
N GLY A 86 -1.56 -5.20 6.07
CA GLY A 86 -1.96 -4.70 4.76
C GLY A 86 -3.19 -5.39 4.19
N TYR A 87 -3.33 -6.72 4.38
CA TYR A 87 -4.53 -7.46 3.99
C TYR A 87 -5.76 -7.00 4.78
N LEU A 88 -5.65 -6.86 6.09
CA LEU A 88 -6.74 -6.39 6.94
C LEU A 88 -7.16 -4.96 6.59
N ALA A 89 -6.21 -4.08 6.29
CA ALA A 89 -6.49 -2.71 5.87
C ALA A 89 -7.13 -2.63 4.47
N ASP A 90 -6.53 -3.28 3.47
CA ASP A 90 -6.95 -3.17 2.07
C ASP A 90 -8.24 -3.96 1.77
N ASN A 91 -8.44 -5.11 2.44
CA ASN A 91 -9.49 -6.08 2.11
C ASN A 91 -10.67 -6.05 3.08
N LYS A 92 -10.40 -5.81 4.35
CA LYS A 92 -11.40 -5.81 5.42
C LYS A 92 -11.70 -4.39 5.94
N GLN A 93 -10.99 -3.37 5.43
CA GLN A 93 -11.13 -1.96 5.85
C GLN A 93 -10.93 -1.77 7.37
N ILE A 94 -10.12 -2.61 7.99
CA ILE A 94 -9.73 -2.52 9.38
C ILE A 94 -8.46 -1.65 9.44
N PRO A 95 -8.36 -0.62 10.30
CA PRO A 95 -7.19 0.26 10.39
C PRO A 95 -5.98 -0.46 11.05
N ALA A 96 -5.57 -1.60 10.47
CA ALA A 96 -4.58 -2.51 11.03
C ALA A 96 -3.14 -1.98 10.95
N ASP A 97 -2.88 -0.99 10.14
CA ASP A 97 -1.58 -0.34 9.93
C ASP A 97 -1.20 0.64 11.05
N ILE A 98 -2.18 1.19 11.75
CA ILE A 98 -1.99 2.21 12.79
C ILE A 98 -2.24 1.72 14.21
N LEU A 99 -2.87 0.55 14.40
CA LEU A 99 -3.21 0.01 15.70
C LEU A 99 -2.08 -0.88 16.28
N LEU A 100 -1.96 -0.89 17.60
CA LEU A 100 -1.19 -1.92 18.29
C LEU A 100 -1.84 -3.29 18.10
N THR A 101 -1.08 -4.37 18.27
CA THR A 101 -1.60 -5.74 18.05
C THR A 101 -2.79 -6.05 18.96
N GLU A 102 -2.71 -5.68 20.22
CA GLU A 102 -3.80 -5.90 21.21
C GLU A 102 -5.07 -5.14 20.80
N ASP A 103 -4.95 -3.83 20.49
CA ASP A 103 -6.08 -3.00 20.07
C ASP A 103 -6.70 -3.50 18.76
N LEU A 104 -5.88 -4.00 17.84
CA LEU A 104 -6.34 -4.58 16.58
C LEU A 104 -7.17 -5.84 16.82
N ILE A 105 -6.70 -6.73 17.69
CA ILE A 105 -7.39 -7.98 18.05
C ILE A 105 -8.74 -7.65 18.72
N ASP A 106 -8.75 -6.73 19.67
CA ASP A 106 -9.98 -6.30 20.36
C ASP A 106 -10.97 -5.67 19.39
N LEU A 107 -10.49 -4.86 18.45
CA LEU A 107 -11.33 -4.28 17.41
C LEU A 107 -11.94 -5.36 16.51
N MET A 108 -11.17 -6.35 16.07
CA MET A 108 -11.67 -7.44 15.24
C MET A 108 -12.74 -8.24 15.97
N LYS A 109 -12.52 -8.58 17.25
CA LYS A 109 -13.48 -9.31 18.12
C LYS A 109 -14.76 -8.51 18.35
N SER A 110 -14.65 -7.21 18.62
CA SER A 110 -15.80 -6.38 18.96
C SER A 110 -16.72 -6.04 17.77
N LYS A 111 -16.17 -5.98 16.57
CA LYS A 111 -16.88 -5.56 15.36
C LYS A 111 -17.27 -6.69 14.42
N HIS A 112 -16.84 -7.92 14.68
CA HIS A 112 -17.08 -9.10 13.83
C HIS A 112 -16.76 -8.87 12.34
N TYR A 113 -15.67 -8.14 12.06
CA TYR A 113 -15.25 -7.86 10.68
C TYR A 113 -14.86 -9.11 9.89
N ILE A 114 -14.45 -10.16 10.59
CA ILE A 114 -14.02 -11.46 10.07
C ILE A 114 -14.51 -12.55 11.00
N SER A 115 -14.45 -13.83 10.59
CA SER A 115 -14.88 -14.93 11.43
C SER A 115 -13.99 -15.14 12.66
N ASP A 116 -14.54 -15.78 13.70
CA ASP A 116 -13.78 -16.03 14.93
C ASP A 116 -12.55 -16.91 14.66
N GLU A 117 -12.65 -17.86 13.72
CA GLU A 117 -11.53 -18.70 13.30
C GLU A 117 -10.42 -17.87 12.62
N GLU A 118 -10.80 -16.92 11.76
CA GLU A 118 -9.85 -16.00 11.14
C GLU A 118 -9.17 -15.10 12.19
N ILE A 119 -9.95 -14.60 13.17
CA ILE A 119 -9.42 -13.77 14.28
C ILE A 119 -8.37 -14.56 15.07
N GLU A 120 -8.66 -15.82 15.42
CA GLU A 120 -7.73 -16.68 16.17
C GLU A 120 -6.40 -16.86 15.43
N VAL A 121 -6.44 -17.07 14.12
CA VAL A 121 -5.22 -17.22 13.31
C VAL A 121 -4.42 -15.91 13.28
N PHE A 122 -5.08 -14.76 13.01
CA PHE A 122 -4.39 -13.47 13.03
C PHE A 122 -3.81 -13.16 14.41
N GLU A 123 -4.55 -13.41 15.49
CA GLU A 123 -4.08 -13.21 16.87
C GLU A 123 -2.80 -14.01 17.15
N LYS A 124 -2.79 -15.31 16.80
CA LYS A 124 -1.61 -16.19 16.97
C LYS A 124 -0.40 -15.68 16.20
N VAL A 125 -0.59 -15.33 14.92
CA VAL A 125 0.52 -14.90 14.05
C VAL A 125 1.05 -13.54 14.45
N LEU A 126 0.18 -12.54 14.70
CA LEU A 126 0.59 -11.18 15.08
C LEU A 126 1.29 -11.18 16.44
N THR A 127 0.73 -11.86 17.45
CA THR A 127 1.33 -11.95 18.79
C THR A 127 2.68 -12.66 18.74
N ARG A 128 2.78 -13.79 18.02
CA ARG A 128 4.07 -14.48 17.85
C ARG A 128 5.09 -13.62 17.15
N GLY A 129 4.69 -12.91 16.12
CA GLY A 129 5.56 -12.00 15.42
C GLY A 129 6.07 -10.85 16.29
N ASP A 130 5.25 -10.32 17.18
CA ASP A 130 5.69 -9.31 18.16
C ASP A 130 6.69 -9.90 19.16
N LEU A 131 6.50 -11.12 19.63
CA LEU A 131 7.48 -11.82 20.47
C LEU A 131 8.83 -12.02 19.76
N VAL A 132 8.81 -12.39 18.48
CA VAL A 132 10.04 -12.53 17.68
C VAL A 132 10.72 -11.18 17.45
N LYS A 133 9.96 -10.14 17.18
CA LYS A 133 10.49 -8.78 16.91
C LYS A 133 11.10 -8.14 18.14
N PHE A 134 10.45 -8.25 19.29
CA PHE A 134 10.77 -7.48 20.50
C PHE A 134 11.37 -8.33 21.62
N ALA A 135 10.93 -9.58 21.79
CA ALA A 135 11.42 -10.48 22.83
C ALA A 135 12.53 -11.43 22.35
N LYS A 136 12.96 -11.35 21.08
CA LYS A 136 13.98 -12.20 20.46
C LYS A 136 13.66 -13.71 20.56
N THR A 137 12.40 -14.07 20.65
CA THR A 137 11.94 -15.47 20.64
C THR A 137 12.26 -16.09 19.29
N ILE A 138 12.76 -17.33 19.28
CA ILE A 138 13.02 -18.10 18.05
C ILE A 138 11.97 -19.22 17.97
N PRO A 139 10.96 -19.10 17.08
CA PRO A 139 9.97 -20.14 16.87
C PRO A 139 10.58 -21.33 16.13
N GLU A 140 9.97 -22.49 16.32
CA GLU A 140 10.31 -23.69 15.53
C GLU A 140 9.97 -23.47 14.06
N LYS A 141 10.74 -24.10 13.17
CA LYS A 141 10.54 -24.01 11.73
C LYS A 141 9.12 -24.42 11.31
N ASN A 142 8.62 -25.54 11.83
CA ASN A 142 7.27 -26.02 11.55
C ASN A 142 6.19 -25.01 11.97
N THR A 143 6.41 -24.27 13.07
CA THR A 143 5.49 -23.23 13.52
C THR A 143 5.45 -22.05 12.53
N MET A 144 6.61 -21.64 12.03
CA MET A 144 6.69 -20.55 11.05
C MET A 144 6.04 -20.89 9.71
N GLU A 145 6.26 -22.15 9.25
CA GLU A 145 5.62 -22.67 8.03
C GLU A 145 4.10 -22.77 8.23
N SER A 146 3.64 -23.25 9.39
CA SER A 146 2.21 -23.32 9.73
C SER A 146 1.56 -21.93 9.79
N ASP A 147 2.24 -20.92 10.35
CA ASP A 147 1.75 -19.55 10.38
C ASP A 147 1.59 -18.99 8.97
N PHE A 148 2.59 -19.19 8.12
CA PHE A 148 2.54 -18.78 6.72
C PHE A 148 1.38 -19.41 5.96
N ASP A 149 1.24 -20.74 6.08
CA ASP A 149 0.20 -21.49 5.38
C ASP A 149 -1.20 -21.14 5.88
N SER A 150 -1.38 -20.91 7.19
CA SER A 150 -2.64 -20.49 7.78
C SER A 150 -3.10 -19.13 7.22
N ILE A 151 -2.21 -18.15 7.17
CA ILE A 151 -2.50 -16.83 6.58
C ILE A 151 -2.79 -16.96 5.08
N LYS A 152 -2.00 -17.74 4.34
CA LYS A 152 -2.23 -18.00 2.92
C LYS A 152 -3.61 -18.61 2.66
N ASN A 153 -4.04 -19.58 3.47
CA ASN A 153 -5.33 -20.24 3.34
C ASN A 153 -6.50 -19.27 3.57
N ILE A 154 -6.43 -18.40 4.60
CA ILE A 154 -7.45 -17.36 4.85
C ILE A 154 -7.58 -16.44 3.64
N ILE A 155 -6.46 -15.92 3.13
CA ILE A 155 -6.49 -14.98 2.01
C ILE A 155 -6.99 -15.67 0.74
N HIS A 156 -6.65 -16.93 0.54
CA HIS A 156 -7.10 -17.72 -0.59
C HIS A 156 -8.60 -17.98 -0.53
N SER A 157 -9.15 -18.39 0.62
CA SER A 157 -10.58 -18.64 0.79
C SER A 157 -11.42 -17.39 0.55
N THR A 158 -10.95 -16.23 1.00
CA THR A 158 -11.62 -14.93 0.77
C THR A 158 -11.67 -14.55 -0.72
N ASN A 159 -10.67 -14.92 -1.51
CA ASN A 159 -10.63 -14.62 -2.94
C ASN A 159 -11.62 -15.46 -3.75
N PHE A 160 -11.88 -16.72 -3.34
CA PHE A 160 -12.77 -17.64 -4.03
C PHE A 160 -14.22 -17.63 -3.51
N ASN A 161 -14.50 -16.98 -2.37
CA ASN A 161 -15.84 -16.91 -1.79
C ASN A 161 -16.24 -15.45 -1.45
N PRO A 162 -16.54 -14.60 -2.47
CA PRO A 162 -16.84 -13.17 -2.23
C PRO A 162 -18.17 -12.92 -1.52
N LYS A 163 -18.90 -13.95 -1.05
CA LYS A 163 -20.28 -13.86 -0.58
C LYS A 163 -20.47 -13.48 0.89
N THR A 164 -19.41 -13.24 1.68
CA THR A 164 -19.54 -12.93 3.10
C THR A 164 -19.56 -11.43 3.45
N ASN A 165 -19.53 -10.52 2.47
CA ASN A 165 -19.45 -9.08 2.72
C ASN A 165 -20.72 -8.27 2.35
N THR A 166 -21.89 -8.89 2.09
CA THR A 166 -23.08 -8.14 1.64
C THR A 166 -24.32 -8.25 2.49
N ASP A 167 -24.29 -8.92 3.63
CA ASP A 167 -25.52 -9.13 4.43
C ASP A 167 -25.56 -8.34 5.77
N ASN A 168 -24.82 -7.24 5.90
CA ASN A 168 -25.01 -6.31 7.05
C ASN A 168 -24.94 -4.86 6.58
N VAL A 169 -26.00 -4.39 5.92
CA VAL A 169 -26.41 -2.98 5.84
C VAL A 169 -27.82 -2.86 6.37
#